data_f0807b7c0e5b704e04b5cb029e8f80d2
#
_entry.id   f0807b7c0e5b704e04b5cb029e8f80d2
#
_cell.length_a   1.000
_cell.length_b   1.000
_cell.length_c   1.000
_cell.angle_alpha   90.00
_cell.angle_beta   90.00
_cell.angle_gamma   90.00
#
_symmetry.space_group_name_H-M   'P 1'
#
loop_
_entity.id
_entity.type
_entity.pdbx_description
1 polymer ?
#
loop_
_entity_poly.entity_id
_entity_poly.type
_entity_poly.pdbx_seq_one_letter_code
_entity_poly.pdbx_strand_id
1 'polypeptide(L)'
;MPAPTRALPTAILLAGLITIAASASAASPAAAADFPARDSRYHTYNEMVAELDAAVADHPSIVRKFSIGTSYGGRQIWAAKISDNVATDENEPEVLFDGLHHAREHLSAEQALAILGWLTDGYGNDERITNIVNSRETFIVFMVNPDGGQYDLTGDPYQAWRKNRQPNAGSSYVGTDPNRNYDYRWGCCGGSSGSTSATTYRGPRPLSAPETRAVADFIASRVIGGRQQIRAAITFHAAGEEVLWPYGYTKADVPGDMTADDHEALMALGIKMAALSDYSPKQSSSLYVTDGDEIDYAYGRFRIFMYTFEMYPSHAEVSTNARFYPADEVIDRETTRNRAAVLYLLEHAGCLYSVLGKTATHCGPLFDDLEISRGWTRDPNGTDAAFAGTWSRANPSSTSKQLGTTTSGSKAFVTGAAAGASSSANDLDGGPTTIRSPLIALPDPTGSLTFRYYLAHGTNSSPADYFRAYVETPAGVRTLVRQELGAANRDVPAWARATISMAPWAGQKVRIVFQAADMAPYNVVEAAVDDVR
;
A
#
# COMPACT_ATOMS: atom_id res chain seq x y z
N MET A 1 -97.01 -28.08 10.02
CA MET A 1 -96.92 -27.57 11.40
C MET A 1 -95.50 -27.93 11.87
N PRO A 2 -94.69 -26.97 12.13
CA PRO A 2 -93.30 -27.24 12.52
C PRO A 2 -93.18 -27.29 14.05
N ALA A 3 -92.26 -28.18 14.52
CA ALA A 3 -91.92 -28.35 15.92
C ALA A 3 -90.81 -27.35 16.32
N PRO A 4 -90.76 -26.94 17.59
CA PRO A 4 -89.83 -25.89 18.03
C PRO A 4 -88.44 -26.46 18.37
N THR A 5 -87.45 -25.77 17.97
CA THR A 5 -86.00 -26.01 18.28
C THR A 5 -85.68 -25.48 19.68
N ARG A 6 -85.04 -26.34 20.49
CA ARG A 6 -84.47 -26.01 21.81
C ARG A 6 -83.06 -25.41 21.64
N ALA A 7 -82.83 -24.25 22.23
CA ALA A 7 -81.54 -23.64 22.36
C ALA A 7 -80.82 -24.19 23.62
N LEU A 8 -79.54 -24.55 23.48
CA LEU A 8 -78.58 -24.87 24.55
C LEU A 8 -77.80 -23.63 24.98
N PRO A 9 -77.54 -23.42 26.24
CA PRO A 9 -76.74 -22.27 26.69
C PRO A 9 -75.23 -22.49 26.49
N THR A 10 -74.58 -21.53 25.91
CA THR A 10 -73.13 -21.46 25.71
C THR A 10 -72.45 -21.03 27.01
N ALA A 11 -71.60 -21.92 27.58
CA ALA A 11 -70.74 -21.58 28.70
C ALA A 11 -69.52 -20.78 28.20
N ILE A 12 -69.33 -19.56 28.68
CA ILE A 12 -68.15 -18.72 28.41
C ILE A 12 -67.05 -19.11 29.41
N LEU A 13 -66.01 -19.76 28.96
CA LEU A 13 -64.76 -19.97 29.73
C LEU A 13 -63.93 -18.68 29.63
N LEU A 14 -63.76 -17.97 30.74
CA LEU A 14 -62.81 -16.88 30.87
C LEU A 14 -61.41 -17.43 31.11
N ALA A 15 -60.55 -17.47 30.08
CA ALA A 15 -59.13 -17.80 30.22
C ALA A 15 -58.37 -16.53 30.62
N GLY A 16 -57.96 -16.45 31.87
CA GLY A 16 -57.08 -15.38 32.34
C GLY A 16 -55.66 -15.53 31.77
N LEU A 17 -55.27 -14.62 30.88
CA LEU A 17 -53.86 -14.49 30.48
C LEU A 17 -53.07 -13.80 31.62
N ILE A 18 -52.22 -14.58 32.29
CA ILE A 18 -51.17 -13.99 33.17
C ILE A 18 -50.01 -13.57 32.26
N THR A 19 -49.91 -12.30 31.96
CA THR A 19 -48.71 -11.71 31.31
C THR A 19 -47.59 -11.57 32.35
N ILE A 20 -46.63 -12.50 32.30
CA ILE A 20 -45.35 -12.33 33.02
C ILE A 20 -44.53 -11.28 32.23
N ALA A 21 -44.52 -10.05 32.69
CA ALA A 21 -43.60 -9.04 32.21
C ALA A 21 -42.16 -9.42 32.65
N ALA A 22 -41.40 -10.02 31.78
CA ALA A 22 -39.97 -10.16 31.96
C ALA A 22 -39.34 -8.76 31.88
N SER A 23 -38.98 -8.21 33.02
CA SER A 23 -38.16 -7.01 33.10
C SER A 23 -36.74 -7.35 32.58
N ALA A 24 -36.47 -7.08 31.32
CA ALA A 24 -35.13 -7.05 30.81
C ALA A 24 -34.41 -5.87 31.48
N SER A 25 -33.63 -6.16 32.51
CA SER A 25 -32.62 -5.20 32.99
C SER A 25 -31.67 -4.94 31.83
N ALA A 26 -31.82 -3.78 31.17
CA ALA A 26 -30.79 -3.27 30.30
C ALA A 26 -29.53 -3.10 31.20
N ALA A 27 -28.53 -3.97 30.99
CA ALA A 27 -27.22 -3.74 31.58
C ALA A 27 -26.78 -2.33 31.13
N SER A 28 -26.53 -1.43 32.09
CA SER A 28 -25.87 -0.18 31.80
C SER A 28 -24.61 -0.48 30.98
N PRO A 29 -24.35 0.23 29.88
CA PRO A 29 -23.08 0.05 29.18
C PRO A 29 -21.98 0.24 30.22
N ALA A 30 -21.09 -0.75 30.32
CA ALA A 30 -19.89 -0.60 31.15
C ALA A 30 -19.24 0.73 30.74
N ALA A 31 -18.89 1.57 31.73
CA ALA A 31 -18.15 2.80 31.44
C ALA A 31 -16.96 2.44 30.55
N ALA A 32 -16.75 3.22 29.50
CA ALA A 32 -15.59 3.03 28.63
C ALA A 32 -14.32 3.08 29.50
N ALA A 33 -13.38 2.18 29.24
CA ALA A 33 -12.11 2.23 29.96
C ALA A 33 -11.39 3.54 29.60
N ASP A 34 -10.78 4.16 30.61
CA ASP A 34 -10.13 5.45 30.53
C ASP A 34 -8.70 5.34 31.06
N PHE A 35 -7.85 6.30 30.69
CA PHE A 35 -6.50 6.42 31.25
C PHE A 35 -6.58 6.80 32.72
N PRO A 36 -5.67 6.27 33.58
CA PRO A 36 -5.57 6.73 34.95
C PRO A 36 -5.19 8.22 35.02
N ALA A 37 -5.57 8.90 36.12
CA ALA A 37 -5.38 10.35 36.27
C ALA A 37 -3.92 10.84 36.04
N ARG A 38 -2.93 9.96 36.23
CA ARG A 38 -1.51 10.26 35.99
C ARG A 38 -1.13 10.30 34.51
N ASP A 39 -1.99 9.77 33.63
CA ASP A 39 -1.78 9.63 32.19
C ASP A 39 -2.98 10.20 31.41
N SER A 40 -3.74 11.14 32.02
CA SER A 40 -5.01 11.66 31.51
C SER A 40 -4.90 12.55 30.26
N ARG A 41 -3.70 12.83 29.79
CA ARG A 41 -3.45 13.57 28.55
C ARG A 41 -3.40 12.66 27.32
N TYR A 42 -3.30 11.33 27.52
CA TYR A 42 -3.48 10.39 26.43
C TYR A 42 -4.94 10.29 26.00
N HIS A 43 -5.19 10.15 24.71
CA HIS A 43 -6.54 10.07 24.16
C HIS A 43 -7.06 8.63 24.16
N THR A 44 -8.20 8.40 24.80
CA THR A 44 -9.03 7.22 24.56
C THR A 44 -9.57 7.23 23.14
N TYR A 45 -10.15 6.09 22.68
CA TYR A 45 -10.80 6.05 21.37
C TYR A 45 -11.87 7.14 21.20
N ASN A 46 -12.68 7.42 22.23
CA ASN A 46 -13.74 8.42 22.14
C ASN A 46 -13.19 9.84 22.09
N GLU A 47 -12.15 10.14 22.82
CA GLU A 47 -11.48 11.45 22.82
C GLU A 47 -10.76 11.69 21.49
N MET A 48 -10.06 10.69 20.94
CA MET A 48 -9.51 10.77 19.58
C MET A 48 -10.60 11.05 18.54
N VAL A 49 -11.79 10.42 18.66
CA VAL A 49 -12.91 10.70 17.75
C VAL A 49 -13.41 12.13 17.91
N ALA A 50 -13.49 12.64 19.14
CA ALA A 50 -13.92 14.01 19.42
C ALA A 50 -12.94 15.04 18.89
N GLU A 51 -11.63 14.80 19.03
CA GLU A 51 -10.57 15.65 18.48
C GLU A 51 -10.63 15.70 16.94
N LEU A 52 -10.81 14.55 16.31
CA LEU A 52 -11.00 14.48 14.86
C LEU A 52 -12.27 15.20 14.40
N ASP A 53 -13.37 15.08 15.13
CA ASP A 53 -14.62 15.79 14.81
C ASP A 53 -14.47 17.31 14.98
N ALA A 54 -13.71 17.77 15.98
CA ALA A 54 -13.36 19.17 16.16
C ALA A 54 -12.53 19.69 14.97
N ALA A 55 -11.47 18.95 14.57
CA ALA A 55 -10.65 19.34 13.42
C ALA A 55 -11.47 19.45 12.12
N VAL A 56 -12.44 18.54 11.88
CA VAL A 56 -13.34 18.64 10.74
C VAL A 56 -14.25 19.87 10.82
N ALA A 57 -14.75 20.19 12.01
CA ALA A 57 -15.62 21.35 12.23
C ALA A 57 -14.87 22.67 12.04
N ASP A 58 -13.62 22.76 12.50
CA ASP A 58 -12.80 23.96 12.45
C ASP A 58 -12.17 24.16 11.05
N HIS A 59 -11.86 23.07 10.34
CA HIS A 59 -11.17 23.08 9.05
C HIS A 59 -11.91 22.31 7.93
N PRO A 60 -13.22 22.55 7.69
CA PRO A 60 -14.05 21.73 6.80
C PRO A 60 -13.64 21.77 5.34
N SER A 61 -12.84 22.77 4.92
CA SER A 61 -12.33 22.89 3.55
C SER A 61 -11.13 22.00 3.27
N ILE A 62 -10.36 21.62 4.30
CA ILE A 62 -9.11 20.87 4.14
C ILE A 62 -9.08 19.53 4.89
N VAL A 63 -10.07 19.24 5.76
CA VAL A 63 -10.12 17.98 6.51
C VAL A 63 -11.42 17.23 6.22
N ARG A 64 -11.30 15.94 5.92
CA ARG A 64 -12.43 15.02 5.78
C ARG A 64 -12.20 13.77 6.60
N LYS A 65 -13.11 13.48 7.55
CA LYS A 65 -13.17 12.22 8.30
C LYS A 65 -13.87 11.14 7.48
N PHE A 66 -13.34 9.92 7.51
CA PHE A 66 -13.98 8.73 6.93
C PHE A 66 -13.51 7.46 7.68
N SER A 67 -14.24 6.36 7.50
CA SER A 67 -13.84 5.07 8.05
C SER A 67 -13.20 4.22 6.95
N ILE A 68 -12.09 3.56 7.26
CA ILE A 68 -11.47 2.55 6.38
C ILE A 68 -12.00 1.14 6.66
N GLY A 69 -12.77 0.93 7.72
CA GLY A 69 -13.33 -0.35 8.10
C GLY A 69 -13.73 -0.39 9.57
N THR A 70 -13.95 -1.59 10.07
CA THR A 70 -14.31 -1.83 11.48
C THR A 70 -13.40 -2.86 12.12
N SER A 71 -13.08 -2.66 13.40
CA SER A 71 -12.40 -3.64 14.24
C SER A 71 -13.29 -4.86 14.49
N TYR A 72 -12.72 -5.91 15.07
CA TYR A 72 -13.49 -7.11 15.44
C TYR A 72 -14.66 -6.79 16.39
N GLY A 73 -14.49 -5.87 17.33
CA GLY A 73 -15.53 -5.42 18.28
C GLY A 73 -16.53 -4.41 17.68
N GLY A 74 -16.40 -4.07 16.40
CA GLY A 74 -17.33 -3.18 15.71
C GLY A 74 -17.02 -1.68 15.82
N ARG A 75 -15.86 -1.28 16.39
CA ARG A 75 -15.41 0.11 16.37
C ARG A 75 -14.97 0.51 14.98
N GLN A 76 -15.34 1.73 14.54
CA GLN A 76 -14.84 2.27 13.28
C GLN A 76 -13.32 2.50 13.35
N ILE A 77 -12.60 2.14 12.31
CA ILE A 77 -11.21 2.52 12.15
C ILE A 77 -11.20 3.83 11.37
N TRP A 78 -11.09 4.94 12.15
CA TRP A 78 -11.22 6.28 11.61
C TRP A 78 -9.95 6.75 10.95
N ALA A 79 -10.12 7.44 9.82
CA ALA A 79 -9.09 8.14 9.10
C ALA A 79 -9.50 9.57 8.78
N ALA A 80 -8.49 10.42 8.58
CA ALA A 80 -8.63 11.74 7.98
C ALA A 80 -7.96 11.78 6.61
N LYS A 81 -8.54 12.51 5.67
CA LYS A 81 -7.86 13.07 4.51
C LYS A 81 -7.61 14.55 4.77
N ILE A 82 -6.41 15.04 4.46
CA ILE A 82 -6.03 16.45 4.52
C ILE A 82 -5.49 16.86 3.14
N SER A 83 -6.10 17.88 2.52
CA SER A 83 -5.78 18.41 1.19
C SER A 83 -6.52 19.74 1.02
N ASP A 84 -6.02 20.65 0.20
CA ASP A 84 -6.71 21.92 -0.12
C ASP A 84 -8.04 21.72 -0.87
N ASN A 85 -8.19 20.58 -1.57
CA ASN A 85 -9.43 20.14 -2.24
C ASN A 85 -9.94 18.83 -1.64
N VAL A 86 -10.18 18.79 -0.34
CA VAL A 86 -10.44 17.55 0.40
C VAL A 86 -11.60 16.68 -0.14
N ALA A 87 -12.56 17.27 -0.84
CA ALA A 87 -13.70 16.57 -1.44
C ALA A 87 -13.36 15.88 -2.78
N THR A 88 -12.25 16.23 -3.39
CA THR A 88 -11.80 15.75 -4.71
C THR A 88 -10.63 14.80 -4.54
N ASP A 89 -10.55 13.79 -5.40
CA ASP A 89 -9.38 12.92 -5.56
C ASP A 89 -8.50 13.55 -6.65
N GLU A 90 -7.37 14.10 -6.25
CA GLU A 90 -6.50 14.87 -7.11
C GLU A 90 -5.35 14.01 -7.65
N ASN A 91 -4.74 14.44 -8.75
CA ASN A 91 -3.56 13.74 -9.28
C ASN A 91 -2.28 14.23 -8.55
N GLU A 92 -2.31 14.11 -7.23
CA GLU A 92 -1.23 14.49 -6.33
C GLU A 92 -0.62 13.27 -5.63
N PRO A 93 0.64 13.36 -5.19
CA PRO A 93 1.23 12.31 -4.38
C PRO A 93 0.50 12.17 -3.04
N GLU A 94 0.14 10.95 -2.69
CA GLU A 94 -0.47 10.63 -1.41
C GLU A 94 0.59 10.16 -0.40
N VAL A 95 0.39 10.53 0.86
CA VAL A 95 1.19 10.06 2.00
C VAL A 95 0.27 9.50 3.08
N LEU A 96 0.60 8.33 3.60
CA LEU A 96 -0.15 7.66 4.67
C LEU A 96 0.64 7.71 5.98
N PHE A 97 -0.08 8.03 7.06
CA PHE A 97 0.38 7.89 8.43
C PHE A 97 -0.60 7.03 9.21
N ASP A 98 -0.10 6.18 10.09
CA ASP A 98 -0.96 5.40 10.98
C ASP A 98 -0.29 5.15 12.32
N GLY A 99 -1.12 4.78 13.32
CA GLY A 99 -0.67 4.46 14.65
C GLY A 99 -1.52 3.38 15.33
N LEU A 100 -1.06 2.92 16.48
CA LEU A 100 -1.74 1.96 17.34
C LEU A 100 -2.07 0.61 16.66
N HIS A 101 -1.14 0.06 15.88
CA HIS A 101 -1.22 -1.36 15.50
C HIS A 101 -1.17 -2.26 16.72
N HIS A 102 -0.23 -1.99 17.63
CA HIS A 102 -0.12 -2.68 18.89
C HIS A 102 -0.81 -1.89 19.99
N ALA A 103 -1.71 -2.55 20.67
CA ALA A 103 -2.65 -1.97 21.62
C ALA A 103 -2.02 -1.12 22.75
N ARG A 104 -0.83 -1.51 23.24
CA ARG A 104 -0.09 -0.86 24.35
C ARG A 104 0.78 0.32 23.93
N GLU A 105 0.82 0.66 22.64
CA GLU A 105 1.73 1.66 22.08
C GLU A 105 0.99 3.01 21.90
N HIS A 106 0.37 3.50 22.98
CA HIS A 106 -0.55 4.65 22.97
C HIS A 106 0.08 5.94 22.43
N LEU A 107 1.38 6.16 22.66
CA LEU A 107 2.08 7.34 22.12
C LEU A 107 2.02 7.42 20.58
N SER A 108 1.85 6.30 19.90
CA SER A 108 1.71 6.28 18.45
C SER A 108 0.38 6.86 17.94
N ALA A 109 -0.70 6.76 18.73
CA ALA A 109 -1.97 7.43 18.44
C ALA A 109 -1.87 8.95 18.66
N GLU A 110 -1.15 9.38 19.69
CA GLU A 110 -0.87 10.80 19.94
C GLU A 110 -0.06 11.42 18.79
N GLN A 111 0.87 10.65 18.21
CA GLN A 111 1.62 11.09 17.05
C GLN A 111 0.70 11.33 15.84
N ALA A 112 -0.27 10.46 15.61
CA ALA A 112 -1.24 10.64 14.53
C ALA A 112 -2.10 11.89 14.73
N LEU A 113 -2.55 12.17 15.96
CA LEU A 113 -3.26 13.40 16.32
C LEU A 113 -2.37 14.65 16.18
N ALA A 114 -1.12 14.57 16.61
CA ALA A 114 -0.18 15.68 16.45
C ALA A 114 0.03 16.05 14.96
N ILE A 115 0.11 15.06 14.04
CA ILE A 115 0.21 15.32 12.60
C ILE A 115 -1.04 16.03 12.09
N LEU A 116 -2.24 15.60 12.49
CA LEU A 116 -3.48 16.28 12.16
C LEU A 116 -3.39 17.76 12.56
N GLY A 117 -3.09 18.06 13.83
CA GLY A 117 -2.98 19.42 14.35
C GLY A 117 -1.93 20.26 13.60
N TRP A 118 -0.74 19.70 13.33
CA TRP A 118 0.28 20.48 12.60
C TRP A 118 -0.16 20.90 11.21
N LEU A 119 -0.85 20.01 10.49
CA LEU A 119 -1.27 20.29 9.11
C LEU A 119 -2.46 21.24 9.07
N THR A 120 -3.40 21.12 10.02
CA THR A 120 -4.60 21.96 10.07
C THR A 120 -4.28 23.37 10.59
N ASP A 121 -3.62 23.50 11.73
CA ASP A 121 -3.29 24.78 12.36
C ASP A 121 -2.24 25.56 11.54
N GLY A 122 -1.34 24.83 10.87
CA GLY A 122 -0.31 25.41 10.02
C GLY A 122 -0.82 25.90 8.67
N TYR A 123 -1.93 25.38 8.17
CA TYR A 123 -2.45 25.75 6.86
C TYR A 123 -2.88 27.24 6.84
N GLY A 124 -2.35 27.99 5.90
CA GLY A 124 -2.54 29.43 5.78
C GLY A 124 -1.67 30.28 6.74
N ASN A 125 -1.01 29.65 7.73
CA ASN A 125 -0.18 30.33 8.74
C ASN A 125 1.32 30.02 8.60
N ASP A 126 1.66 28.81 8.16
CA ASP A 126 3.03 28.33 7.88
C ASP A 126 3.13 28.04 6.39
N GLU A 127 4.01 28.74 5.68
CA GLU A 127 4.19 28.60 4.23
C GLU A 127 4.61 27.18 3.84
N ARG A 128 5.44 26.52 4.62
CA ARG A 128 5.89 25.15 4.40
C ARG A 128 4.72 24.17 4.45
N ILE A 129 3.90 24.28 5.49
CA ILE A 129 2.69 23.43 5.67
C ILE A 129 1.66 23.73 4.58
N THR A 130 1.42 25.01 4.30
CA THR A 130 0.50 25.43 3.24
C THR A 130 0.89 24.84 1.89
N ASN A 131 2.18 24.88 1.54
CA ASN A 131 2.67 24.27 0.30
C ASN A 131 2.52 22.74 0.29
N ILE A 132 2.70 22.08 1.43
CA ILE A 132 2.47 20.62 1.57
C ILE A 132 0.99 20.31 1.32
N VAL A 133 0.07 20.95 2.03
CA VAL A 133 -1.38 20.69 1.92
C VAL A 133 -1.92 21.01 0.54
N ASN A 134 -1.37 22.04 -0.15
CA ASN A 134 -1.74 22.43 -1.51
C ASN A 134 -1.16 21.52 -2.62
N SER A 135 -0.35 20.53 -2.28
CA SER A 135 0.35 19.72 -3.30
C SER A 135 0.44 18.24 -2.91
N ARG A 136 -0.25 17.83 -1.86
CA ARG A 136 -0.28 16.45 -1.34
C ARG A 136 -1.65 16.10 -0.78
N GLU A 137 -2.06 14.86 -0.99
CA GLU A 137 -3.15 14.28 -0.23
C GLU A 137 -2.56 13.48 0.93
N THR A 138 -2.80 13.94 2.16
CA THR A 138 -2.32 13.27 3.37
C THR A 138 -3.44 12.46 4.00
N PHE A 139 -3.20 11.17 4.24
CA PHE A 139 -4.11 10.28 4.95
C PHE A 139 -3.53 9.92 6.32
N ILE A 140 -4.36 9.94 7.35
CA ILE A 140 -3.98 9.59 8.73
C ILE A 140 -4.99 8.58 9.27
N VAL A 141 -4.52 7.39 9.67
CA VAL A 141 -5.31 6.38 10.39
C VAL A 141 -4.89 6.43 11.85
N PHE A 142 -5.78 6.89 12.74
CA PHE A 142 -5.38 7.25 14.10
C PHE A 142 -5.13 6.05 15.01
N MET A 143 -6.05 5.07 14.98
CA MET A 143 -5.96 3.86 15.81
C MET A 143 -6.34 2.64 14.95
N VAL A 144 -5.33 1.91 14.48
CA VAL A 144 -5.56 0.69 13.67
C VAL A 144 -6.22 -0.40 14.51
N ASN A 145 -5.84 -0.53 15.77
CA ASN A 145 -6.33 -1.56 16.70
C ASN A 145 -7.11 -0.96 17.89
N PRO A 146 -8.27 -0.31 17.67
CA PRO A 146 -9.00 0.38 18.71
C PRO A 146 -9.55 -0.53 19.81
N ASP A 147 -9.90 -1.78 19.49
CA ASP A 147 -10.36 -2.77 20.48
C ASP A 147 -9.25 -3.18 21.42
N GLY A 148 -8.06 -3.41 20.88
CA GLY A 148 -6.87 -3.72 21.66
C GLY A 148 -6.51 -2.57 22.59
N GLY A 149 -6.45 -1.34 22.06
CA GLY A 149 -6.15 -0.13 22.84
C GLY A 149 -7.12 0.05 24.02
N GLN A 150 -8.42 -0.05 23.76
CA GLN A 150 -9.42 0.04 24.84
C GLN A 150 -9.31 -1.10 25.86
N TYR A 151 -8.95 -2.30 25.43
CA TYR A 151 -8.72 -3.40 26.36
C TYR A 151 -7.47 -3.17 27.23
N ASP A 152 -6.43 -2.61 26.67
CA ASP A 152 -5.18 -2.32 27.39
C ASP A 152 -5.41 -1.41 28.61
N LEU A 153 -6.41 -0.52 28.52
CA LEU A 153 -6.80 0.43 29.58
C LEU A 153 -7.69 -0.21 30.69
N THR A 154 -8.10 -1.46 30.59
CA THR A 154 -9.06 -2.08 31.52
C THR A 154 -8.48 -2.41 32.89
N GLY A 155 -7.40 -1.83 33.31
CA GLY A 155 -6.77 -2.06 34.60
C GLY A 155 -5.71 -1.05 34.96
N ASP A 156 -5.37 -0.99 36.25
CA ASP A 156 -4.22 -0.27 36.77
C ASP A 156 -3.40 -1.22 37.67
N PRO A 157 -2.24 -1.69 37.19
CA PRO A 157 -1.51 -1.31 35.98
C PRO A 157 -2.21 -1.79 34.69
N TYR A 158 -1.81 -1.20 33.55
CA TYR A 158 -2.26 -1.57 32.20
C TYR A 158 -2.09 -3.06 31.91
N GLN A 159 -2.86 -3.57 30.92
CA GLN A 159 -2.82 -4.99 30.55
C GLN A 159 -1.54 -5.41 29.83
N ALA A 160 -0.72 -4.46 29.37
CA ALA A 160 0.45 -4.67 28.50
C ALA A 160 0.08 -5.48 27.23
N TRP A 161 -1.11 -5.19 26.69
CA TRP A 161 -1.70 -5.93 25.57
C TRP A 161 -1.10 -5.47 24.25
N ARG A 162 -0.77 -6.42 23.37
CA ARG A 162 -0.20 -6.12 22.04
C ARG A 162 -1.18 -6.38 20.90
N LYS A 163 -1.86 -7.52 20.92
CA LYS A 163 -2.66 -8.07 19.81
C LYS A 163 -4.02 -7.36 19.67
N ASN A 164 -4.78 -7.68 18.62
CA ASN A 164 -6.19 -7.30 18.55
C ASN A 164 -7.04 -8.13 19.54
N ARG A 165 -8.38 -7.99 19.47
CA ARG A 165 -9.29 -8.71 20.40
C ARG A 165 -10.10 -9.80 19.73
N GLN A 166 -9.76 -10.24 18.51
CA GLN A 166 -10.43 -11.33 17.82
C GLN A 166 -10.17 -12.66 18.51
N PRO A 167 -11.20 -13.45 18.92
CA PRO A 167 -11.03 -14.78 19.45
C PRO A 167 -10.39 -15.73 18.42
N ASN A 168 -9.59 -16.67 18.90
CA ASN A 168 -8.98 -17.69 18.08
C ASN A 168 -9.75 -19.02 18.23
N ALA A 169 -10.28 -19.55 17.13
CA ALA A 169 -11.06 -20.78 17.15
C ALA A 169 -10.27 -21.94 17.77
N GLY A 170 -10.88 -22.64 18.75
CA GLY A 170 -10.26 -23.77 19.44
C GLY A 170 -9.15 -23.39 20.44
N SER A 171 -9.01 -22.11 20.80
CA SER A 171 -8.00 -21.62 21.74
C SER A 171 -8.60 -20.73 22.81
N SER A 172 -8.04 -20.79 24.02
CA SER A 172 -8.33 -19.82 25.08
C SER A 172 -7.57 -18.50 24.93
N TYR A 173 -6.53 -18.48 24.10
CA TYR A 173 -5.77 -17.28 23.82
C TYR A 173 -6.46 -16.42 22.78
N VAL A 174 -6.56 -15.10 23.04
CA VAL A 174 -7.24 -14.12 22.19
C VAL A 174 -6.22 -13.33 21.39
N GLY A 175 -6.63 -12.87 20.21
CA GLY A 175 -5.94 -11.87 19.40
C GLY A 175 -4.93 -12.44 18.41
N THR A 176 -4.82 -11.71 17.32
CA THR A 176 -3.79 -11.80 16.29
C THR A 176 -2.91 -10.55 16.40
N ASP A 177 -1.61 -10.68 16.17
CA ASP A 177 -0.72 -9.53 16.02
C ASP A 177 -1.00 -8.83 14.69
N PRO A 178 -1.58 -7.61 14.66
CA PRO A 178 -1.96 -6.95 13.42
C PRO A 178 -0.75 -6.72 12.50
N ASN A 179 0.42 -6.45 13.06
CA ASN A 179 1.66 -6.23 12.33
C ASN A 179 2.46 -7.52 12.08
N ARG A 180 1.77 -8.67 11.99
CA ARG A 180 2.26 -9.97 11.52
C ARG A 180 1.24 -10.66 10.61
N ASN A 181 0.16 -9.95 10.24
CA ASN A 181 -0.98 -10.54 9.54
C ASN A 181 -1.17 -10.01 8.11
N TYR A 182 -0.26 -9.15 7.62
CA TYR A 182 -0.27 -8.69 6.22
C TYR A 182 0.10 -9.77 5.21
N ASP A 183 -0.39 -9.64 3.98
CA ASP A 183 -0.28 -10.64 2.90
C ASP A 183 1.01 -10.47 2.06
N TYR A 184 2.14 -10.18 2.68
CA TYR A 184 3.43 -10.22 2.01
C TYR A 184 4.42 -10.99 2.86
N ARG A 185 5.04 -12.03 2.28
CA ARG A 185 5.97 -12.91 3.01
C ARG A 185 5.40 -13.48 4.34
N TRP A 186 4.08 -13.58 4.46
CA TRP A 186 3.40 -14.03 5.68
C TRP A 186 3.86 -15.43 6.11
N GLY A 187 4.36 -15.52 7.33
CA GLY A 187 4.81 -16.76 7.95
C GLY A 187 5.98 -17.45 7.27
N CYS A 188 6.76 -16.75 6.40
CA CYS A 188 7.83 -17.36 5.62
C CYS A 188 9.11 -17.65 6.40
N CYS A 189 9.47 -16.70 7.31
CA CYS A 189 10.88 -16.45 7.55
C CYS A 189 11.26 -16.53 9.04
N GLY A 190 10.33 -16.98 9.88
CA GLY A 190 10.53 -17.15 11.32
C GLY A 190 10.36 -15.87 12.14
N GLY A 191 9.87 -14.79 11.52
CA GLY A 191 9.62 -13.50 12.16
C GLY A 191 8.26 -13.39 12.87
N SER A 192 7.40 -14.41 12.75
CA SER A 192 6.09 -14.51 13.41
C SER A 192 5.82 -15.92 13.94
N SER A 193 4.82 -16.04 14.82
CA SER A 193 4.45 -17.33 15.44
C SER A 193 3.13 -17.87 14.89
N GLY A 194 3.07 -19.18 14.69
CA GLY A 194 1.82 -19.92 14.45
C GLY A 194 1.06 -20.29 15.73
N SER A 195 1.61 -20.02 16.94
CA SER A 195 0.95 -20.29 18.22
C SER A 195 0.08 -19.13 18.67
N THR A 196 -1.18 -19.40 18.97
CA THR A 196 -2.14 -18.39 19.48
C THR A 196 -1.71 -17.77 20.81
N SER A 197 -0.87 -18.46 21.61
CA SER A 197 -0.32 -17.96 22.88
C SER A 197 0.77 -16.92 22.70
N ALA A 198 1.43 -16.89 21.54
CA ALA A 198 2.51 -15.94 21.28
C ALA A 198 1.97 -14.51 21.08
N THR A 199 2.75 -13.53 21.53
CA THR A 199 2.46 -12.10 21.28
C THR A 199 2.60 -11.73 19.81
N THR A 200 3.40 -12.50 19.04
CA THR A 200 3.62 -12.35 17.59
C THR A 200 2.79 -13.36 16.78
N TYR A 201 1.63 -13.80 17.28
CA TYR A 201 0.76 -14.72 16.56
C TYR A 201 0.23 -14.07 15.28
N ARG A 202 0.58 -14.68 14.13
CA ARG A 202 0.29 -14.12 12.80
C ARG A 202 -1.14 -14.35 12.29
N GLY A 203 -2.02 -14.96 13.10
CA GLY A 203 -3.36 -15.33 12.67
C GLY A 203 -3.40 -16.66 11.90
N PRO A 204 -4.61 -17.19 11.60
CA PRO A 204 -4.79 -18.47 10.89
C PRO A 204 -4.51 -18.38 9.39
N ARG A 205 -4.53 -17.19 8.81
CA ARG A 205 -4.21 -16.87 7.41
C ARG A 205 -3.89 -15.38 7.29
N PRO A 206 -3.22 -14.94 6.22
CA PRO A 206 -3.00 -13.51 6.00
C PRO A 206 -4.33 -12.77 5.92
N LEU A 207 -4.33 -11.52 6.35
CA LEU A 207 -5.49 -10.61 6.39
C LEU A 207 -6.71 -11.22 7.11
N SER A 208 -6.48 -12.07 8.12
CA SER A 208 -7.54 -12.65 8.95
C SER A 208 -8.03 -11.70 10.04
N ALA A 209 -7.18 -10.79 10.50
CA ALA A 209 -7.56 -9.73 11.43
C ALA A 209 -8.31 -8.63 10.64
N PRO A 210 -9.52 -8.24 11.07
CA PRO A 210 -10.28 -7.22 10.36
C PRO A 210 -9.58 -5.86 10.34
N GLU A 211 -8.81 -5.52 11.36
CA GLU A 211 -8.02 -4.31 11.48
C GLU A 211 -6.91 -4.25 10.41
N THR A 212 -6.11 -5.31 10.30
CA THR A 212 -5.07 -5.43 9.27
C THR A 212 -5.67 -5.42 7.87
N ARG A 213 -6.81 -6.10 7.68
CA ARG A 213 -7.51 -6.10 6.40
C ARG A 213 -7.99 -4.71 6.01
N ALA A 214 -8.53 -3.94 6.95
CA ALA A 214 -9.02 -2.59 6.70
C ALA A 214 -7.89 -1.68 6.17
N VAL A 215 -6.72 -1.71 6.78
CA VAL A 215 -5.54 -0.97 6.29
C VAL A 215 -5.10 -1.49 4.92
N ALA A 216 -4.99 -2.80 4.74
CA ALA A 216 -4.59 -3.41 3.46
C ALA A 216 -5.56 -3.07 2.32
N ASP A 217 -6.87 -3.14 2.57
CA ASP A 217 -7.91 -2.80 1.60
C ASP A 217 -7.89 -1.30 1.28
N PHE A 218 -7.64 -0.43 2.28
CA PHE A 218 -7.47 1.00 2.06
C PHE A 218 -6.26 1.28 1.15
N ILE A 219 -5.08 0.74 1.45
CA ILE A 219 -3.87 0.87 0.61
C ILE A 219 -4.16 0.38 -0.82
N ALA A 220 -4.80 -0.77 -0.98
CA ALA A 220 -5.15 -1.33 -2.27
C ALA A 220 -6.16 -0.46 -3.04
N SER A 221 -7.09 0.21 -2.35
CA SER A 221 -8.08 1.10 -2.95
C SER A 221 -7.46 2.35 -3.59
N ARG A 222 -6.23 2.71 -3.17
CA ARG A 222 -5.50 3.84 -3.73
C ARG A 222 -4.72 3.49 -5.02
N VAL A 223 -4.97 2.32 -5.60
CA VAL A 223 -4.50 1.99 -6.96
C VAL A 223 -5.51 2.52 -7.98
N ILE A 224 -5.28 3.72 -8.49
CA ILE A 224 -6.15 4.42 -9.43
C ILE A 224 -5.54 4.38 -10.82
N GLY A 225 -6.30 3.90 -11.80
CA GLY A 225 -5.81 3.72 -13.16
C GLY A 225 -4.59 2.79 -13.27
N GLY A 226 -4.46 1.83 -12.33
CA GLY A 226 -3.33 0.89 -12.26
C GLY A 226 -2.08 1.47 -11.60
N ARG A 227 -2.15 2.67 -11.03
CA ARG A 227 -1.04 3.33 -10.35
C ARG A 227 -1.36 3.55 -8.89
N GLN A 228 -0.47 3.12 -7.99
CA GLN A 228 -0.56 3.42 -6.57
C GLN A 228 -0.33 4.93 -6.35
N GLN A 229 -1.28 5.60 -5.69
CA GLN A 229 -1.20 7.03 -5.40
C GLN A 229 -0.40 7.29 -4.12
N ILE A 230 -0.51 6.41 -3.10
CA ILE A 230 0.34 6.51 -1.90
C ILE A 230 1.79 6.25 -2.30
N ARG A 231 2.64 7.26 -2.13
CA ARG A 231 4.06 7.20 -2.49
C ARG A 231 4.93 6.84 -1.31
N ALA A 232 4.60 7.41 -0.15
CA ALA A 232 5.35 7.25 1.07
C ALA A 232 4.41 7.05 2.25
N ALA A 233 4.92 6.44 3.33
CA ALA A 233 4.14 6.23 4.55
C ALA A 233 5.04 6.11 5.77
N ILE A 234 4.48 6.40 6.97
CA ILE A 234 5.07 6.07 8.26
C ILE A 234 4.01 5.40 9.12
N THR A 235 4.33 4.21 9.63
CA THR A 235 3.59 3.58 10.72
C THR A 235 4.31 3.85 12.04
N PHE A 236 3.59 4.41 13.01
CA PHE A 236 4.15 4.76 14.32
C PHE A 236 3.92 3.63 15.31
N HIS A 237 4.99 3.27 15.99
CA HIS A 237 5.08 2.25 17.02
C HIS A 237 5.81 2.81 18.25
N ALA A 238 5.85 2.05 19.33
CA ALA A 238 6.70 2.26 20.49
C ALA A 238 7.15 0.88 21.03
N ALA A 239 8.40 0.79 21.46
CA ALA A 239 9.36 1.85 21.71
C ALA A 239 10.76 1.39 21.27
N GLY A 240 11.64 2.36 20.98
CA GLY A 240 13.01 2.01 20.55
C GLY A 240 13.87 3.20 20.14
N GLU A 241 13.27 4.32 19.76
CA GLU A 241 13.91 5.49 19.14
C GLU A 241 14.63 5.10 17.84
N GLU A 242 13.87 4.44 16.94
CA GLU A 242 14.41 3.88 15.71
C GLU A 242 13.57 4.29 14.49
N VAL A 243 14.24 4.48 13.35
CA VAL A 243 13.60 4.60 12.03
C VAL A 243 13.99 3.38 11.20
N LEU A 244 13.00 2.56 10.88
CA LEU A 244 13.17 1.28 10.19
C LEU A 244 12.63 1.37 8.76
N TRP A 245 13.38 0.81 7.78
CA TRP A 245 12.91 0.65 6.40
C TRP A 245 12.89 -0.81 5.96
N PRO A 246 12.12 -1.20 4.91
CA PRO A 246 12.07 -2.55 4.38
C PRO A 246 13.43 -3.07 3.90
N TYR A 247 13.67 -4.37 3.93
CA TYR A 247 12.70 -5.38 4.33
C TYR A 247 12.99 -5.90 5.74
N GLY A 248 11.92 -6.32 6.41
CA GLY A 248 11.99 -7.03 7.68
C GLY A 248 12.17 -8.55 7.51
N TYR A 249 11.66 -9.14 6.42
CA TYR A 249 11.69 -10.59 6.21
C TYR A 249 13.08 -11.14 5.87
N THR A 250 14.02 -10.32 5.46
CA THR A 250 15.38 -10.74 5.04
C THR A 250 16.44 -9.73 5.48
N LYS A 251 17.64 -10.24 5.73
CA LYS A 251 18.83 -9.42 6.03
C LYS A 251 19.60 -8.97 4.77
N ALA A 252 19.16 -9.40 3.59
CA ALA A 252 19.76 -8.92 2.35
C ALA A 252 19.32 -7.46 2.11
N ASP A 253 20.29 -6.60 1.82
CA ASP A 253 20.03 -5.18 1.54
C ASP A 253 19.19 -5.02 0.27
N VAL A 254 19.54 -5.73 -0.80
CA VAL A 254 18.86 -5.71 -2.09
C VAL A 254 18.47 -7.14 -2.48
N PRO A 255 17.37 -7.70 -1.93
CA PRO A 255 16.86 -9.00 -2.38
C PRO A 255 16.24 -8.89 -3.77
N GLY A 256 15.93 -10.03 -4.41
CA GLY A 256 15.42 -10.07 -5.80
C GLY A 256 14.09 -9.36 -6.06
N ASP A 257 13.39 -8.94 -5.03
CA ASP A 257 12.14 -8.18 -5.08
C ASP A 257 12.30 -6.69 -4.67
N MET A 258 13.55 -6.19 -4.64
CA MET A 258 13.91 -4.79 -4.44
C MET A 258 14.96 -4.35 -5.47
N THR A 259 14.85 -3.14 -6.01
CA THR A 259 15.90 -2.57 -6.85
C THR A 259 16.98 -1.88 -6.01
N ALA A 260 18.19 -1.74 -6.56
CA ALA A 260 19.26 -1.03 -5.86
C ALA A 260 18.90 0.46 -5.64
N ASP A 261 18.27 1.09 -6.62
CA ASP A 261 17.86 2.49 -6.53
C ASP A 261 16.78 2.70 -5.44
N ASP A 262 15.85 1.74 -5.29
CA ASP A 262 14.85 1.79 -4.23
C ASP A 262 15.49 1.64 -2.85
N HIS A 263 16.40 0.66 -2.70
CA HIS A 263 17.14 0.48 -1.45
C HIS A 263 17.92 1.74 -1.06
N GLU A 264 18.68 2.31 -2.01
CA GLU A 264 19.45 3.54 -1.78
C GLU A 264 18.54 4.70 -1.37
N ALA A 265 17.38 4.87 -2.01
CA ALA A 265 16.46 5.96 -1.70
C ALA A 265 15.73 5.74 -0.37
N LEU A 266 15.26 4.50 -0.07
CA LEU A 266 14.70 4.12 1.23
C LEU A 266 15.71 4.41 2.36
N MET A 267 16.95 3.96 2.20
CA MET A 267 18.02 4.18 3.17
C MET A 267 18.33 5.67 3.35
N ALA A 268 18.48 6.43 2.26
CA ALA A 268 18.83 7.86 2.34
C ALA A 268 17.74 8.68 3.03
N LEU A 269 16.46 8.43 2.71
CA LEU A 269 15.31 9.06 3.39
C LEU A 269 15.25 8.66 4.86
N GLY A 270 15.38 7.35 5.17
CA GLY A 270 15.34 6.83 6.53
C GLY A 270 16.44 7.40 7.43
N ILE A 271 17.69 7.45 6.94
CA ILE A 271 18.82 8.07 7.65
C ILE A 271 18.55 9.56 7.91
N LYS A 272 18.03 10.28 6.91
CA LYS A 272 17.74 11.70 7.09
C LYS A 272 16.62 11.94 8.09
N MET A 273 15.54 11.16 8.04
CA MET A 273 14.44 11.25 9.01
C MET A 273 14.91 10.92 10.43
N ALA A 274 15.71 9.87 10.58
CA ALA A 274 16.30 9.49 11.87
C ALA A 274 17.16 10.61 12.44
N ALA A 275 18.00 11.24 11.62
CA ALA A 275 18.79 12.40 12.04
C ALA A 275 17.94 13.62 12.43
N LEU A 276 16.75 13.79 11.85
CA LEU A 276 15.82 14.87 12.18
C LEU A 276 15.05 14.63 13.48
N SER A 277 14.86 13.35 13.86
CA SER A 277 14.16 12.93 15.09
C SER A 277 15.13 12.55 16.23
N ASP A 278 16.44 12.57 15.97
CA ASP A 278 17.46 12.03 16.88
C ASP A 278 17.20 10.56 17.24
N TYR A 279 16.86 9.75 16.22
CA TYR A 279 16.60 8.31 16.28
C TYR A 279 17.71 7.53 15.57
N SER A 280 17.78 6.21 15.81
CA SER A 280 18.72 5.32 15.18
C SER A 280 18.17 4.76 13.84
N PRO A 281 18.86 4.98 12.69
CA PRO A 281 18.43 4.46 11.41
C PRO A 281 18.90 3.03 11.21
N LYS A 282 18.03 2.12 10.72
CA LYS A 282 18.41 0.77 10.32
C LYS A 282 17.39 0.09 9.40
N GLN A 283 17.83 -0.93 8.67
CA GLN A 283 16.91 -1.85 8.03
C GLN A 283 16.14 -2.63 9.11
N SER A 284 14.84 -2.85 8.90
CA SER A 284 13.94 -3.50 9.88
C SER A 284 14.47 -4.86 10.37
N SER A 285 14.98 -5.70 9.46
CA SER A 285 15.57 -7.01 9.79
C SER A 285 16.85 -6.95 10.64
N SER A 286 17.48 -5.78 10.76
CA SER A 286 18.63 -5.57 11.65
C SER A 286 18.21 -5.47 13.12
N LEU A 287 16.96 -5.09 13.40
CA LEU A 287 16.40 -5.18 14.74
C LEU A 287 16.11 -6.65 15.09
N TYR A 288 15.27 -7.29 14.30
CA TYR A 288 15.04 -8.75 14.24
C TYR A 288 14.25 -9.07 12.95
N VAL A 289 14.33 -10.32 12.48
CA VAL A 289 13.56 -10.74 11.31
C VAL A 289 12.07 -10.71 11.66
N THR A 290 11.27 -10.06 10.81
CA THR A 290 9.80 -10.04 10.85
C THR A 290 9.24 -10.77 9.63
N ASP A 291 7.95 -11.09 9.61
CA ASP A 291 7.23 -11.52 8.42
C ASP A 291 5.74 -11.17 8.53
N GLY A 292 5.14 -10.82 7.42
CA GLY A 292 3.74 -10.37 7.38
C GLY A 292 3.52 -9.03 8.07
N ASP A 293 4.52 -8.17 8.11
CA ASP A 293 4.43 -6.80 8.62
C ASP A 293 3.99 -5.80 7.54
N GLU A 294 3.63 -4.62 7.97
CA GLU A 294 3.04 -3.60 7.11
C GLU A 294 4.04 -2.99 6.15
N ILE A 295 5.25 -2.64 6.60
CA ILE A 295 6.23 -1.97 5.74
C ILE A 295 6.69 -2.88 4.59
N ASP A 296 6.84 -4.18 4.86
CA ASP A 296 7.15 -5.16 3.84
C ASP A 296 5.99 -5.35 2.86
N TYR A 297 4.73 -5.34 3.36
CA TYR A 297 3.53 -5.40 2.54
C TYR A 297 3.40 -4.17 1.63
N ALA A 298 3.53 -2.98 2.18
CA ALA A 298 3.39 -1.72 1.46
C ALA A 298 4.43 -1.60 0.33
N TYR A 299 5.70 -1.86 0.64
CA TYR A 299 6.74 -1.83 -0.37
C TYR A 299 6.67 -3.03 -1.34
N GLY A 300 6.56 -4.25 -0.84
CA GLY A 300 6.61 -5.47 -1.65
C GLY A 300 5.44 -5.61 -2.64
N ARG A 301 4.23 -5.17 -2.24
CA ARG A 301 3.04 -5.22 -3.10
C ARG A 301 2.86 -3.98 -3.97
N PHE A 302 3.22 -2.79 -3.46
CA PHE A 302 2.79 -1.52 -4.04
C PHE A 302 3.92 -0.53 -4.29
N ARG A 303 5.16 -0.82 -3.88
CA ARG A 303 6.32 0.09 -3.98
C ARG A 303 6.10 1.40 -3.22
N ILE A 304 5.33 1.35 -2.13
CA ILE A 304 5.21 2.46 -1.20
C ILE A 304 6.47 2.49 -0.33
N PHE A 305 7.15 3.62 -0.27
CA PHE A 305 8.30 3.80 0.62
C PHE A 305 7.79 4.04 2.02
N MET A 306 7.65 2.95 2.78
CA MET A 306 7.08 2.97 4.12
C MET A 306 8.13 2.70 5.18
N TYR A 307 7.99 3.42 6.30
CA TYR A 307 8.91 3.36 7.44
C TYR A 307 8.14 3.02 8.73
N THR A 308 8.79 2.28 9.62
CA THR A 308 8.34 2.18 11.01
C THR A 308 9.14 3.17 11.86
N PHE A 309 8.45 4.00 12.61
CA PHE A 309 9.05 4.79 13.69
C PHE A 309 8.74 4.10 15.01
N GLU A 310 9.74 3.49 15.61
CA GLU A 310 9.69 3.02 16.99
C GLU A 310 10.01 4.24 17.88
N MET A 311 8.96 4.85 18.46
CA MET A 311 9.09 6.10 19.20
C MET A 311 9.79 5.94 20.56
N TYR A 312 9.87 7.03 21.30
CA TYR A 312 10.35 7.08 22.70
C TYR A 312 9.62 6.07 23.60
N PRO A 313 10.29 5.52 24.64
CA PRO A 313 11.71 5.68 24.99
C PRO A 313 12.62 4.70 24.26
N SER A 314 13.93 4.97 24.30
CA SER A 314 14.93 4.04 23.78
C SER A 314 14.98 2.74 24.62
N HIS A 315 15.45 1.68 24.01
CA HIS A 315 15.66 0.39 24.70
C HIS A 315 16.67 0.48 25.85
N ALA A 316 17.61 1.44 25.76
CA ALA A 316 18.61 1.65 26.79
C ALA A 316 18.03 2.33 28.04
N GLU A 317 17.01 3.18 27.89
CA GLU A 317 16.39 3.91 29.01
C GLU A 317 15.42 3.01 29.77
N VAL A 318 14.58 2.24 29.10
CA VAL A 318 13.57 1.39 29.73
C VAL A 318 13.52 0.01 29.06
N SER A 319 13.99 -1.02 29.77
CA SER A 319 14.07 -2.40 29.25
C SER A 319 12.83 -3.26 29.52
N THR A 320 11.85 -2.77 30.29
CA THR A 320 10.64 -3.50 30.69
C THR A 320 9.41 -3.08 29.87
N ASN A 321 8.25 -3.69 30.13
CA ASN A 321 6.98 -3.27 29.55
C ASN A 321 6.60 -1.81 29.90
N ALA A 322 7.19 -1.21 30.92
CA ALA A 322 6.97 0.19 31.29
C ALA A 322 7.35 1.16 30.14
N ARG A 323 8.22 0.75 29.22
CA ARG A 323 8.56 1.53 28.01
C ARG A 323 7.37 1.87 27.11
N PHE A 324 6.28 1.09 27.17
CA PHE A 324 5.07 1.35 26.39
C PHE A 324 4.15 2.39 27.02
N TYR A 325 4.45 2.79 28.26
CA TYR A 325 3.63 3.72 29.04
C TYR A 325 4.49 4.87 29.59
N PRO A 326 5.12 5.65 28.71
CA PRO A 326 5.80 6.85 29.18
C PRO A 326 4.76 7.80 29.76
N ALA A 327 5.16 8.59 30.79
CA ALA A 327 4.29 9.56 31.44
C ALA A 327 3.73 10.57 30.40
N ASP A 328 2.51 11.02 30.59
CA ASP A 328 1.78 11.83 29.60
C ASP A 328 2.40 13.23 29.38
N GLU A 329 3.24 13.72 30.32
CA GLU A 329 3.98 14.97 30.15
C GLU A 329 4.98 14.94 28.98
N VAL A 330 5.36 13.76 28.50
CA VAL A 330 6.30 13.67 27.37
C VAL A 330 5.60 13.75 26.00
N ILE A 331 4.28 13.66 25.92
CA ILE A 331 3.52 13.58 24.65
C ILE A 331 3.94 14.69 23.69
N ASP A 332 3.84 15.97 24.12
CA ASP A 332 4.14 17.11 23.25
C ASP A 332 5.61 17.13 22.80
N ARG A 333 6.53 16.77 23.70
CA ARG A 333 7.95 16.71 23.38
C ARG A 333 8.24 15.62 22.36
N GLU A 334 7.76 14.41 22.59
CA GLU A 334 8.12 13.25 21.79
C GLU A 334 7.37 13.21 20.44
N THR A 335 6.15 13.73 20.38
CA THR A 335 5.47 13.91 19.09
C THR A 335 6.15 15.04 18.29
N THR A 336 6.42 16.21 18.90
CA THR A 336 7.11 17.32 18.22
C THR A 336 8.51 16.95 17.73
N ARG A 337 9.21 16.06 18.42
CA ARG A 337 10.52 15.52 18.00
C ARG A 337 10.47 14.93 16.58
N ASN A 338 9.36 14.33 16.18
CA ASN A 338 9.18 13.71 14.87
C ASN A 338 8.69 14.69 13.79
N ARG A 339 8.28 15.93 14.15
CA ARG A 339 7.67 16.88 13.21
C ARG A 339 8.54 17.16 12.00
N ALA A 340 9.84 17.38 12.21
CA ALA A 340 10.76 17.68 11.12
C ALA A 340 10.92 16.51 10.13
N ALA A 341 10.91 15.28 10.62
CA ALA A 341 10.99 14.07 9.81
C ALA A 341 9.70 13.82 9.01
N VAL A 342 8.54 14.01 9.64
CA VAL A 342 7.23 13.91 8.98
C VAL A 342 7.11 14.91 7.84
N LEU A 343 7.41 16.20 8.08
CA LEU A 343 7.37 17.23 7.04
C LEU A 343 8.39 16.96 5.93
N TYR A 344 9.57 16.45 6.28
CA TYR A 344 10.58 16.06 5.28
C TYR A 344 10.06 14.96 4.34
N LEU A 345 9.39 13.93 4.85
CA LEU A 345 8.81 12.88 4.02
C LEU A 345 7.70 13.44 3.11
N LEU A 346 6.80 14.27 3.66
CA LEU A 346 5.74 14.93 2.89
C LEU A 346 6.30 15.76 1.73
N GLU A 347 7.36 16.54 1.95
CA GLU A 347 8.02 17.35 0.91
C GLU A 347 8.61 16.48 -0.21
N HIS A 348 9.15 15.31 0.12
CA HIS A 348 9.79 14.42 -0.85
C HIS A 348 8.84 13.43 -1.53
N ALA A 349 7.57 13.33 -1.08
CA ALA A 349 6.59 12.39 -1.63
C ALA A 349 6.32 12.57 -3.13
N GLY A 350 6.55 13.78 -3.68
CA GLY A 350 6.47 14.03 -5.12
C GLY A 350 7.52 13.26 -5.92
N CYS A 351 8.70 13.10 -5.34
CA CYS A 351 9.80 12.33 -5.93
C CYS A 351 10.77 11.82 -4.86
N LEU A 352 10.58 10.61 -4.37
CA LEU A 352 11.40 9.99 -3.33
C LEU A 352 12.88 9.82 -3.75
N TYR A 353 13.14 9.67 -5.06
CA TYR A 353 14.49 9.55 -5.61
C TYR A 353 15.23 10.88 -5.78
N SER A 354 14.57 12.01 -5.45
CA SER A 354 15.22 13.34 -5.44
C SER A 354 16.38 13.39 -4.46
N VAL A 355 16.32 12.66 -3.36
CA VAL A 355 17.39 12.54 -2.36
C VAL A 355 18.68 11.93 -2.92
N LEU A 356 18.59 11.21 -4.05
CA LEU A 356 19.72 10.63 -4.79
C LEU A 356 20.12 11.46 -6.02
N GLY A 357 19.46 12.59 -6.29
CA GLY A 357 19.62 13.35 -7.54
C GLY A 357 19.08 12.60 -8.77
N LYS A 358 18.27 11.55 -8.60
CA LYS A 358 17.74 10.71 -9.68
C LYS A 358 16.31 11.09 -10.12
N THR A 359 15.90 12.35 -9.91
CA THR A 359 14.55 12.85 -10.25
C THR A 359 14.20 12.63 -11.72
N ALA A 360 15.11 12.95 -12.63
CA ALA A 360 14.87 12.80 -14.07
C ALA A 360 14.70 11.34 -14.50
N THR A 361 15.21 10.39 -13.73
CA THR A 361 15.15 8.95 -14.04
C THR A 361 13.89 8.29 -13.50
N HIS A 362 13.42 8.71 -12.32
CA HIS A 362 12.37 7.99 -11.58
C HIS A 362 11.06 8.74 -11.39
N CYS A 363 11.04 10.05 -11.62
CA CYS A 363 9.90 10.90 -11.26
C CYS A 363 9.24 11.58 -12.46
N GLY A 364 9.38 10.99 -13.64
CA GLY A 364 8.63 11.38 -14.83
C GLY A 364 7.14 11.03 -14.71
N PRO A 365 6.30 11.52 -15.63
CA PRO A 365 4.87 11.23 -15.67
C PRO A 365 4.56 9.74 -15.95
N LEU A 366 5.55 8.98 -16.40
CA LEU A 366 5.54 7.52 -16.52
C LEU A 366 6.85 6.99 -15.95
N PHE A 367 6.75 6.13 -14.95
CA PHE A 367 7.80 5.27 -14.46
C PHE A 367 7.23 3.88 -14.22
N ASP A 368 7.73 2.89 -14.92
CA ASP A 368 7.32 1.49 -14.76
C ASP A 368 8.52 0.56 -14.93
N ASP A 369 8.98 0.01 -13.82
CA ASP A 369 9.99 -1.05 -13.74
C ASP A 369 9.39 -2.45 -13.97
N LEU A 370 8.08 -2.51 -14.22
CA LEU A 370 7.29 -3.72 -14.46
C LEU A 370 7.23 -4.71 -13.30
N GLU A 371 7.74 -4.36 -12.11
CA GLU A 371 7.72 -5.25 -10.94
C GLU A 371 6.31 -5.41 -10.34
N ILE A 372 5.44 -4.43 -10.52
CA ILE A 372 4.02 -4.48 -10.15
C ILE A 372 3.12 -4.19 -11.36
N SER A 373 1.82 -4.52 -11.24
CA SER A 373 0.86 -4.17 -12.30
C SER A 373 0.49 -2.69 -12.19
N ARG A 374 0.71 -1.94 -13.28
CA ARG A 374 0.38 -0.51 -13.39
C ARG A 374 -0.68 -0.23 -14.46
N GLY A 375 -1.61 -1.18 -14.67
CA GLY A 375 -2.79 -0.98 -15.51
C GLY A 375 -2.54 -1.04 -17.01
N TRP A 376 -1.45 -1.63 -17.47
CA TRP A 376 -1.27 -1.92 -18.88
C TRP A 376 -2.31 -2.93 -19.37
N THR A 377 -2.86 -2.71 -20.56
CA THR A 377 -3.91 -3.52 -21.16
C THR A 377 -3.37 -4.26 -22.36
N ARG A 378 -3.48 -5.60 -22.34
CA ARG A 378 -3.20 -6.45 -23.50
C ARG A 378 -4.39 -6.44 -24.44
N ASP A 379 -4.12 -6.53 -25.75
CA ASP A 379 -5.14 -6.49 -26.82
C ASP A 379 -6.22 -5.42 -26.57
N PRO A 380 -5.81 -4.15 -26.44
CA PRO A 380 -6.70 -3.09 -25.95
C PRO A 380 -7.88 -2.78 -26.87
N ASN A 381 -7.85 -3.26 -28.10
CA ASN A 381 -8.87 -3.02 -29.12
C ASN A 381 -9.57 -4.33 -29.59
N GLY A 382 -9.18 -5.50 -29.07
CA GLY A 382 -9.71 -6.80 -29.50
C GLY A 382 -9.34 -7.14 -30.96
N THR A 383 -8.20 -6.67 -31.45
CA THR A 383 -7.78 -6.79 -32.85
C THR A 383 -6.47 -7.54 -33.05
N ASP A 384 -5.85 -8.00 -31.96
CA ASP A 384 -4.64 -8.81 -32.05
C ASP A 384 -4.94 -10.16 -32.68
N ALA A 385 -4.04 -10.64 -33.55
CA ALA A 385 -4.19 -11.90 -34.25
C ALA A 385 -3.35 -13.03 -33.63
N ALA A 386 -2.37 -12.71 -32.78
CA ALA A 386 -1.51 -13.70 -32.17
C ALA A 386 -2.31 -14.72 -31.35
N PHE A 387 -2.08 -16.00 -31.59
CA PHE A 387 -2.71 -17.12 -30.90
C PHE A 387 -1.77 -17.80 -29.89
N ALA A 388 -0.46 -17.55 -29.98
CA ALA A 388 0.56 -17.98 -29.01
C ALA A 388 1.51 -16.84 -28.68
N GLY A 389 2.26 -16.95 -27.58
CA GLY A 389 3.30 -16.01 -27.18
C GLY A 389 2.85 -14.56 -26.99
N THR A 390 1.62 -14.30 -26.56
CA THR A 390 1.13 -12.94 -26.38
C THR A 390 1.80 -12.24 -25.19
N TRP A 391 1.89 -10.91 -25.22
CA TRP A 391 2.50 -10.13 -24.14
C TRP A 391 2.04 -10.55 -22.75
N SER A 392 2.99 -10.76 -21.88
CA SER A 392 2.77 -11.04 -20.46
C SER A 392 3.79 -10.31 -19.59
N ARG A 393 3.36 -9.80 -18.44
CA ARG A 393 4.27 -9.31 -17.41
C ARG A 393 4.72 -10.50 -16.57
N ALA A 394 5.94 -10.97 -16.76
CA ALA A 394 6.43 -12.21 -16.17
C ALA A 394 7.94 -12.14 -15.83
N ASN A 395 8.39 -13.09 -15.03
CA ASN A 395 9.80 -13.45 -14.95
C ASN A 395 10.13 -14.29 -16.18
N PRO A 396 11.00 -13.83 -17.08
CA PRO A 396 11.23 -14.52 -18.36
C PRO A 396 11.97 -15.84 -18.17
N SER A 397 11.58 -16.86 -18.94
CA SER A 397 12.32 -18.12 -19.04
C SER A 397 13.52 -17.98 -20.00
N SER A 398 14.68 -18.51 -19.63
CA SER A 398 15.87 -18.47 -20.51
C SER A 398 15.74 -19.46 -21.66
N THR A 399 15.81 -18.94 -22.90
CA THR A 399 15.91 -19.74 -24.13
C THR A 399 16.99 -19.16 -25.04
N SER A 400 17.16 -19.73 -26.25
CA SER A 400 18.05 -19.13 -27.24
C SER A 400 17.53 -17.81 -27.85
N LYS A 401 16.25 -17.46 -27.59
CA LYS A 401 15.56 -16.28 -28.14
C LYS A 401 14.93 -15.41 -27.06
N GLN A 402 14.95 -15.82 -25.81
CA GLN A 402 14.48 -15.05 -24.67
C GLN A 402 15.56 -15.02 -23.59
N LEU A 403 15.90 -13.81 -23.12
CA LEU A 403 16.79 -13.66 -21.95
C LEU A 403 16.05 -14.11 -20.70
N GLY A 404 16.71 -14.91 -19.85
CA GLY A 404 16.20 -15.28 -18.54
C GLY A 404 16.46 -14.22 -17.47
N THR A 405 16.78 -12.99 -17.89
CA THR A 405 17.08 -11.85 -17.00
C THR A 405 16.37 -10.60 -17.50
N THR A 406 16.04 -9.73 -16.56
CA THR A 406 15.47 -8.40 -16.75
C THR A 406 16.56 -7.33 -16.68
N THR A 407 16.25 -6.09 -16.98
CA THR A 407 17.19 -4.96 -16.80
C THR A 407 17.12 -4.39 -15.41
N SER A 408 15.97 -4.53 -14.73
CA SER A 408 15.80 -4.24 -13.31
C SER A 408 14.82 -5.26 -12.70
N GLY A 409 14.93 -5.49 -11.39
CA GLY A 409 14.04 -6.42 -10.67
C GLY A 409 13.99 -7.84 -11.24
N SER A 410 12.79 -8.39 -11.38
CA SER A 410 12.57 -9.79 -11.76
C SER A 410 11.52 -9.98 -12.85
N LYS A 411 10.84 -8.93 -13.29
CA LYS A 411 9.75 -8.99 -14.28
C LYS A 411 9.96 -8.00 -15.41
N ALA A 412 9.53 -8.41 -16.60
CA ALA A 412 9.46 -7.61 -17.80
C ALA A 412 8.16 -7.91 -18.56
N PHE A 413 7.78 -7.09 -19.54
CA PHE A 413 6.86 -7.55 -20.58
C PHE A 413 7.64 -8.41 -21.55
N VAL A 414 7.18 -9.65 -21.73
CA VAL A 414 7.78 -10.60 -22.65
C VAL A 414 6.68 -11.28 -23.47
N THR A 415 6.99 -11.61 -24.71
CA THR A 415 6.32 -12.66 -25.47
C THR A 415 6.82 -14.01 -24.97
N GLY A 416 6.12 -15.10 -25.19
CA GLY A 416 6.61 -16.44 -24.81
C GLY A 416 7.00 -16.65 -23.35
N ALA A 417 6.33 -15.99 -22.39
CA ALA A 417 6.64 -16.09 -20.96
C ALA A 417 6.71 -17.55 -20.44
N ALA A 418 5.99 -18.47 -21.09
CA ALA A 418 5.93 -19.90 -20.77
C ALA A 418 6.80 -20.75 -21.71
N ALA A 419 7.79 -20.18 -22.39
CA ALA A 419 8.63 -20.87 -23.37
C ALA A 419 9.36 -22.11 -22.81
N GLY A 420 9.66 -22.15 -21.52
CA GLY A 420 10.34 -23.29 -20.90
C GLY A 420 11.76 -23.50 -21.44
N ALA A 421 12.10 -24.75 -21.81
CA ALA A 421 13.42 -25.11 -22.29
C ALA A 421 13.60 -24.94 -23.82
N SER A 422 12.56 -24.63 -24.58
CA SER A 422 12.57 -24.52 -26.03
C SER A 422 12.20 -23.13 -26.50
N SER A 423 12.99 -22.54 -27.39
CA SER A 423 12.69 -21.26 -28.01
C SER A 423 11.51 -21.29 -28.97
N SER A 424 11.07 -22.47 -29.38
CA SER A 424 9.91 -22.67 -30.25
C SER A 424 8.67 -23.18 -29.51
N ALA A 425 8.69 -23.16 -28.18
CA ALA A 425 7.55 -23.52 -27.36
C ALA A 425 6.92 -22.24 -26.80
N ASN A 426 5.68 -21.95 -27.21
CA ASN A 426 4.93 -20.75 -26.80
C ASN A 426 5.61 -19.42 -27.18
N ASP A 427 6.48 -19.40 -28.19
CA ASP A 427 6.94 -18.17 -28.83
C ASP A 427 5.78 -17.45 -29.54
N LEU A 428 6.03 -16.23 -29.99
CA LEU A 428 5.00 -15.43 -30.64
C LEU A 428 4.63 -16.04 -32.00
N ASP A 429 3.36 -16.40 -32.18
CA ASP A 429 2.78 -16.91 -33.41
C ASP A 429 1.44 -16.25 -33.71
N GLY A 430 1.12 -16.12 -35.03
CA GLY A 430 -0.22 -15.76 -35.48
C GLY A 430 -0.45 -14.29 -35.80
N GLY A 431 0.60 -13.48 -35.77
CA GLY A 431 0.53 -12.06 -36.11
C GLY A 431 0.77 -11.15 -34.94
N PRO A 432 0.19 -9.95 -34.90
CA PRO A 432 0.50 -8.97 -33.86
C PRO A 432 -0.11 -9.31 -32.50
N THR A 433 0.67 -9.00 -31.46
CA THR A 433 0.21 -8.86 -30.08
C THR A 433 0.56 -7.47 -29.56
N THR A 434 -0.35 -6.83 -28.83
CA THR A 434 -0.28 -5.42 -28.42
C THR A 434 -0.43 -5.29 -26.93
N ILE A 435 0.38 -4.39 -26.30
CA ILE A 435 0.18 -3.94 -24.93
C ILE A 435 0.19 -2.42 -24.88
N ARG A 436 -0.71 -1.82 -24.08
CA ARG A 436 -0.95 -0.39 -24.03
C ARG A 436 -0.97 0.11 -22.59
N SER A 437 -0.25 1.22 -22.34
CA SER A 437 -0.23 1.89 -21.05
C SER A 437 -1.58 2.52 -20.68
N PRO A 438 -1.82 2.82 -19.40
CA PRO A 438 -2.81 3.84 -19.00
C PRO A 438 -2.56 5.18 -19.71
N LEU A 439 -3.53 6.09 -19.59
CA LEU A 439 -3.40 7.44 -20.12
C LEU A 439 -2.40 8.24 -19.25
N ILE A 440 -1.46 8.91 -19.89
CA ILE A 440 -0.36 9.65 -19.27
C ILE A 440 -0.54 11.13 -19.62
N ALA A 441 -0.60 12.01 -18.62
CA ALA A 441 -0.56 13.46 -18.84
C ALA A 441 0.91 13.91 -18.89
N LEU A 442 1.33 14.47 -20.02
CA LEU A 442 2.69 14.97 -20.20
C LEU A 442 2.77 16.42 -19.74
N PRO A 443 3.82 16.80 -19.01
CA PRO A 443 4.08 18.21 -18.68
C PRO A 443 4.49 19.01 -19.94
N ASP A 444 4.47 20.33 -19.82
CA ASP A 444 5.03 21.25 -20.81
C ASP A 444 6.00 22.22 -20.09
N PRO A 445 7.31 22.17 -20.38
CA PRO A 445 7.97 21.26 -21.31
C PRO A 445 8.00 19.81 -20.81
N THR A 446 8.05 18.85 -21.74
CA THR A 446 8.20 17.43 -21.45
C THR A 446 9.61 16.93 -21.78
N GLY A 447 9.99 15.79 -21.20
CA GLY A 447 11.27 15.13 -21.43
C GLY A 447 11.26 14.11 -22.55
N SER A 448 11.95 13.01 -22.34
CA SER A 448 12.05 11.88 -23.26
C SER A 448 11.43 10.64 -22.64
N LEU A 449 10.73 9.83 -23.44
CA LEU A 449 10.38 8.44 -23.13
C LEU A 449 11.63 7.59 -23.33
N THR A 450 11.99 6.80 -22.33
CA THR A 450 13.03 5.78 -22.44
C THR A 450 12.47 4.41 -22.07
N PHE A 451 12.97 3.37 -22.72
CA PHE A 451 12.67 1.96 -22.35
C PHE A 451 13.78 1.05 -22.82
N ARG A 452 13.89 -0.12 -22.18
CA ARG A 452 14.70 -1.23 -22.65
C ARG A 452 13.85 -2.16 -23.48
N TYR A 453 14.42 -2.77 -24.51
CA TYR A 453 13.70 -3.70 -25.37
C TYR A 453 14.66 -4.62 -26.11
N TYR A 454 14.16 -5.73 -26.65
CA TYR A 454 14.79 -6.51 -27.70
C TYR A 454 13.73 -7.14 -28.61
N LEU A 455 14.16 -7.48 -29.84
CA LEU A 455 13.53 -8.44 -30.74
C LEU A 455 14.58 -9.51 -31.01
N ALA A 456 14.24 -10.79 -30.92
CA ALA A 456 15.09 -11.92 -31.27
C ALA A 456 14.32 -12.91 -32.13
N HIS A 457 14.96 -13.41 -33.18
CA HIS A 457 14.28 -14.24 -34.15
C HIS A 457 15.13 -15.35 -34.77
N GLY A 458 14.49 -16.32 -35.47
CA GLY A 458 15.12 -17.38 -36.23
C GLY A 458 15.65 -16.90 -37.60
N THR A 459 16.35 -17.80 -38.30
CA THR A 459 16.98 -17.48 -39.61
C THR A 459 15.97 -17.36 -40.76
N ASN A 460 14.71 -17.71 -40.55
CA ASN A 460 13.61 -17.63 -41.51
C ASN A 460 12.68 -16.44 -41.27
N SER A 461 13.07 -15.52 -40.36
CA SER A 461 12.35 -14.30 -40.14
C SER A 461 12.47 -13.32 -41.30
N SER A 462 11.54 -12.39 -41.38
CA SER A 462 11.42 -11.40 -42.45
C SER A 462 11.08 -10.02 -41.88
N PRO A 463 11.16 -8.92 -42.66
CA PRO A 463 10.70 -7.61 -42.22
C PRO A 463 9.20 -7.52 -41.93
N ALA A 464 8.41 -8.57 -42.18
CA ALA A 464 7.03 -8.65 -41.73
C ALA A 464 6.91 -8.95 -40.22
N ASP A 465 7.95 -9.56 -39.63
CA ASP A 465 8.08 -9.79 -38.20
C ASP A 465 8.71 -8.54 -37.56
N TYR A 466 8.21 -8.11 -36.43
CA TYR A 466 8.67 -6.83 -35.87
C TYR A 466 8.42 -6.67 -34.37
N PHE A 467 9.19 -5.73 -33.79
CA PHE A 467 8.85 -4.99 -32.58
C PHE A 467 8.61 -3.52 -32.96
N ARG A 468 7.54 -2.91 -32.44
CA ARG A 468 7.19 -1.51 -32.65
C ARG A 468 6.74 -0.85 -31.35
N ALA A 469 7.14 0.42 -31.16
CA ALA A 469 6.61 1.29 -30.12
C ALA A 469 5.92 2.50 -30.75
N TYR A 470 4.77 2.86 -30.18
CA TYR A 470 3.97 3.99 -30.64
C TYR A 470 3.63 4.91 -29.47
N VAL A 471 3.46 6.20 -29.78
CA VAL A 471 2.71 7.16 -28.96
C VAL A 471 1.30 7.22 -29.55
N GLU A 472 0.30 6.96 -28.68
CA GLU A 472 -1.12 6.95 -29.07
C GLU A 472 -1.85 8.10 -28.38
N THR A 473 -2.57 8.93 -29.12
CA THR A 473 -3.41 10.00 -28.58
C THR A 473 -4.70 9.41 -27.96
N PRO A 474 -5.46 10.16 -27.13
CA PRO A 474 -6.75 9.72 -26.62
C PRO A 474 -7.77 9.34 -27.71
N ALA A 475 -7.64 9.96 -28.92
CA ALA A 475 -8.45 9.65 -30.10
C ALA A 475 -8.03 8.35 -30.82
N GLY A 476 -6.99 7.66 -30.33
CA GLY A 476 -6.50 6.40 -30.92
C GLY A 476 -5.53 6.57 -32.10
N VAL A 477 -5.10 7.80 -32.39
CA VAL A 477 -4.11 8.05 -33.44
C VAL A 477 -2.73 7.64 -32.95
N ARG A 478 -2.07 6.72 -33.66
CA ARG A 478 -0.76 6.18 -33.33
C ARG A 478 0.34 6.82 -34.19
N THR A 479 1.40 7.26 -33.56
CA THR A 479 2.64 7.68 -34.20
C THR A 479 3.72 6.66 -33.88
N LEU A 480 4.33 6.05 -34.91
CA LEU A 480 5.45 5.13 -34.74
C LEU A 480 6.69 5.91 -34.27
N VAL A 481 7.27 5.50 -33.12
CA VAL A 481 8.42 6.16 -32.52
C VAL A 481 9.66 5.28 -32.41
N ARG A 482 9.50 3.97 -32.51
CA ARG A 482 10.59 2.98 -32.58
C ARG A 482 10.11 1.76 -33.35
N GLN A 483 11.01 1.18 -34.16
CA GLN A 483 10.79 -0.16 -34.72
C GLN A 483 12.08 -0.94 -34.82
N GLU A 484 11.96 -2.26 -34.74
CA GLU A 484 12.95 -3.27 -35.07
C GLU A 484 12.26 -4.27 -35.98
N LEU A 485 12.91 -4.69 -37.07
CA LEU A 485 12.34 -5.60 -38.05
C LEU A 485 13.12 -6.90 -38.07
N GLY A 486 12.44 -8.01 -38.22
CA GLY A 486 13.05 -9.31 -38.50
C GLY A 486 13.83 -9.32 -39.79
N ALA A 487 14.77 -10.25 -39.91
CA ALA A 487 15.62 -10.43 -41.08
C ALA A 487 15.98 -11.92 -41.25
N ALA A 488 16.38 -12.29 -42.48
CA ALA A 488 16.79 -13.67 -42.79
C ALA A 488 18.20 -14.01 -42.22
N ASN A 489 18.40 -13.69 -40.95
CA ASN A 489 19.60 -14.01 -40.21
C ASN A 489 19.21 -14.49 -38.81
N ARG A 490 20.15 -15.11 -38.09
CA ARG A 490 19.91 -15.52 -36.71
C ARG A 490 20.21 -14.34 -35.80
N ASP A 491 19.18 -13.81 -35.14
CA ASP A 491 19.34 -12.81 -34.10
C ASP A 491 19.29 -13.43 -32.71
N VAL A 492 20.04 -12.85 -31.78
CA VAL A 492 20.11 -13.28 -30.39
C VAL A 492 19.59 -12.16 -29.49
N PRO A 493 18.89 -12.47 -28.40
CA PRO A 493 18.34 -11.43 -27.53
C PRO A 493 19.45 -10.63 -26.88
N ALA A 494 19.35 -9.31 -26.96
CA ALA A 494 20.22 -8.37 -26.26
C ALA A 494 19.46 -7.10 -25.91
N TRP A 495 19.47 -6.69 -24.65
CA TRP A 495 18.80 -5.48 -24.20
C TRP A 495 19.37 -4.23 -24.87
N ALA A 496 18.56 -3.59 -25.71
CA ALA A 496 18.82 -2.27 -26.27
C ALA A 496 18.08 -1.19 -25.46
N ARG A 497 18.52 0.06 -25.56
CA ARG A 497 17.83 1.23 -24.98
C ARG A 497 17.26 2.09 -26.11
N ALA A 498 15.99 2.44 -26.02
CA ALA A 498 15.37 3.47 -26.79
C ALA A 498 15.32 4.78 -25.99
N THR A 499 15.46 5.91 -26.68
CA THR A 499 15.25 7.26 -26.12
C THR A 499 14.52 8.08 -27.17
N ILE A 500 13.31 8.52 -26.85
CA ILE A 500 12.37 9.16 -27.78
C ILE A 500 12.01 10.53 -27.21
N SER A 501 12.24 11.63 -27.96
CA SER A 501 11.77 12.95 -27.54
C SER A 501 10.24 12.99 -27.52
N MET A 502 9.67 13.39 -26.41
CA MET A 502 8.23 13.55 -26.24
C MET A 502 7.74 14.98 -26.52
N ALA A 503 8.64 15.89 -26.94
CA ALA A 503 8.33 17.28 -27.23
C ALA A 503 7.12 17.50 -28.18
N PRO A 504 6.87 16.64 -29.21
CA PRO A 504 5.68 16.77 -30.05
C PRO A 504 4.34 16.64 -29.32
N TRP A 505 4.35 16.04 -28.12
CA TRP A 505 3.15 15.79 -27.32
C TRP A 505 3.16 16.55 -25.99
N ALA A 506 4.04 17.54 -25.81
CA ALA A 506 4.10 18.34 -24.59
C ALA A 506 2.72 18.92 -24.23
N GLY A 507 2.34 18.86 -22.94
CA GLY A 507 1.03 19.30 -22.44
C GLY A 507 -0.17 18.44 -22.83
N GLN A 508 0.03 17.35 -23.58
CA GLN A 508 -1.03 16.46 -24.04
C GLN A 508 -1.17 15.22 -23.16
N LYS A 509 -2.31 14.54 -23.29
CA LYS A 509 -2.50 13.19 -22.76
C LYS A 509 -2.18 12.17 -23.86
N VAL A 510 -1.37 11.16 -23.54
CA VAL A 510 -0.95 10.11 -24.48
C VAL A 510 -0.99 8.73 -23.82
N ARG A 511 -0.87 7.69 -24.63
CA ARG A 511 -0.54 6.33 -24.19
C ARG A 511 0.69 5.85 -24.93
N ILE A 512 1.45 4.97 -24.29
CA ILE A 512 2.55 4.25 -24.92
C ILE A 512 2.03 2.86 -25.31
N VAL A 513 2.32 2.45 -26.53
CA VAL A 513 1.89 1.17 -27.08
C VAL A 513 3.10 0.40 -27.57
N PHE A 514 3.25 -0.84 -27.11
CA PHE A 514 4.22 -1.78 -27.66
C PHE A 514 3.48 -2.87 -28.42
N GLN A 515 4.00 -3.20 -29.60
CA GLN A 515 3.46 -4.25 -30.45
C GLN A 515 4.60 -5.12 -30.98
N ALA A 516 4.43 -6.43 -30.92
CA ALA A 516 5.31 -7.39 -31.58
C ALA A 516 4.48 -8.27 -32.51
N ALA A 517 5.08 -8.78 -33.57
CA ALA A 517 4.41 -9.68 -34.50
C ALA A 517 5.35 -10.74 -35.05
N ASP A 518 4.85 -11.97 -35.20
CA ASP A 518 5.34 -13.02 -36.08
C ASP A 518 4.31 -13.27 -37.16
N MET A 519 4.61 -12.86 -38.41
CA MET A 519 3.72 -12.96 -39.55
C MET A 519 4.02 -14.24 -40.33
N ALA A 520 2.99 -14.80 -40.94
CA ALA A 520 3.17 -16.01 -41.76
C ALA A 520 4.17 -15.81 -42.92
N PRO A 521 5.03 -16.79 -43.21
CA PRO A 521 5.17 -18.08 -42.53
C PRO A 521 5.81 -17.95 -41.15
N TYR A 522 5.17 -18.54 -40.14
CA TYR A 522 5.59 -18.39 -38.72
C TYR A 522 6.98 -18.97 -38.46
N ASN A 523 7.68 -18.33 -37.53
CA ASN A 523 9.01 -18.70 -37.15
C ASN A 523 9.24 -18.37 -35.67
N VAL A 524 10.43 -18.59 -35.14
CA VAL A 524 10.72 -18.23 -33.73
C VAL A 524 10.93 -16.74 -33.63
N VAL A 525 9.99 -16.03 -33.00
CA VAL A 525 10.07 -14.59 -32.68
C VAL A 525 9.77 -14.37 -31.20
N GLU A 526 10.65 -13.63 -30.55
CA GLU A 526 10.50 -13.20 -29.17
C GLU A 526 10.82 -11.72 -29.01
N ALA A 527 10.01 -11.03 -28.24
CA ALA A 527 10.22 -9.63 -27.92
C ALA A 527 10.07 -9.38 -26.40
N ALA A 528 10.79 -8.39 -25.92
CA ALA A 528 10.65 -7.95 -24.53
C ALA A 528 10.74 -6.44 -24.41
N VAL A 529 10.14 -5.92 -23.32
CA VAL A 529 10.23 -4.52 -22.90
C VAL A 529 10.43 -4.47 -21.39
N ASP A 530 11.26 -3.54 -20.95
CA ASP A 530 11.52 -3.30 -19.54
C ASP A 530 11.86 -1.81 -19.29
N ASP A 531 11.79 -1.38 -18.02
CA ASP A 531 12.22 -0.03 -17.59
C ASP A 531 11.61 1.11 -18.44
N VAL A 532 10.30 1.21 -18.51
CA VAL A 532 9.59 2.26 -19.26
C VAL A 532 9.49 3.54 -18.42
N ARG A 533 10.09 4.63 -18.88
CA ARG A 533 10.23 5.86 -18.09
C ARG A 533 10.02 7.12 -18.93
#